data_5c903eaa1ba33706781d9284e849a865
#
_entry.id   5c903eaa1ba33706781d9284e849a865
#
_cell.length_a   1.000
_cell.length_b   1.000
_cell.length_c   1.000
_cell.angle_alpha   90.00
_cell.angle_beta   90.00
_cell.angle_gamma   90.00
#
_symmetry.space_group_name_H-M   'P 1'
#
loop_
_entity.id
_entity.type
_entity.pdbx_description
1 polymer ?
#
loop_
_entity_poly.entity_id
_entity_poly.type
_entity_poly.pdbx_seq_one_letter_code
_entity_poly.pdbx_strand_id
1 'polypeptide(L)'
;FEGVIPKGEYGAGSVIIWDTGKVKWLLDPDEGMAKGELKFVLAGERLMGEFHMVKIKPREGERGNPWLLFKSKDAFAGREDPVARSLTSVISGRTIEDVRSGGARVWSKGGERAPKAAKPPKWAFVEPALATRVEKAPESDAWIHEIKYDGYRIQAAASGDSVRLYTRTGLDWTGKFQSVADALAALNLKDVLLDGEVAVAQASGKTDFSALQKSLENGVAKGVSYFVFDLLADGAKDLRKAPLSERKERLDKLLAKAKAPIRPDRCLRSRG
;
A
#
# COMPACT_ATOMS: atom_id res chain seq x y z
N PHE A 1 16.39 4.20 3.66
CA PHE A 1 16.01 4.13 5.08
C PHE A 1 14.74 4.91 5.33
N GLU A 2 13.83 4.34 6.08
CA GLU A 2 12.67 5.01 6.63
C GLU A 2 12.70 4.88 8.16
N GLY A 3 12.57 6.00 8.88
CA GLY A 3 12.69 6.01 10.32
C GLY A 3 13.18 7.36 10.87
N VAL A 4 13.77 7.34 12.04
CA VAL A 4 14.32 8.52 12.71
C VAL A 4 15.84 8.48 12.69
N ILE A 5 16.48 9.51 12.17
CA ILE A 5 17.91 9.75 12.27
C ILE A 5 18.14 10.56 13.56
N PRO A 6 18.94 10.07 14.51
CA PRO A 6 19.15 10.73 15.80
C PRO A 6 19.74 12.13 15.66
N LYS A 7 19.42 12.98 16.63
CA LYS A 7 20.02 14.31 16.75
C LYS A 7 21.55 14.19 16.91
N GLY A 8 22.28 14.97 16.12
CA GLY A 8 23.75 14.93 16.05
C GLY A 8 24.33 14.13 14.89
N GLU A 9 23.52 13.35 14.19
CA GLU A 9 23.91 12.69 12.94
C GLU A 9 23.55 13.57 11.72
N TYR A 10 24.26 13.33 10.59
CA TYR A 10 23.94 14.03 9.34
C TYR A 10 22.55 13.69 8.86
N GLY A 11 21.73 14.69 8.55
CA GLY A 11 20.35 14.51 8.12
C GLY A 11 19.38 14.18 9.26
N ALA A 12 19.73 14.52 10.52
CA ALA A 12 18.89 14.26 11.70
C ALA A 12 17.43 14.68 11.50
N GLY A 13 16.51 13.78 11.82
CA GLY A 13 15.07 13.99 11.68
C GLY A 13 14.33 12.72 11.28
N SER A 14 13.03 12.89 11.04
CA SER A 14 12.18 11.81 10.51
C SER A 14 12.32 11.71 8.99
N VAL A 15 12.47 10.50 8.49
CA VAL A 15 12.70 10.20 7.08
C VAL A 15 11.66 9.20 6.60
N ILE A 16 11.08 9.47 5.43
CA ILE A 16 10.23 8.54 4.69
C ILE A 16 10.83 8.26 3.32
N ILE A 17 10.49 7.13 2.72
CA ILE A 17 10.79 6.85 1.31
C ILE A 17 9.64 7.43 0.50
N TRP A 18 9.82 8.66 0.01
CA TRP A 18 8.75 9.40 -0.65
C TRP A 18 8.46 8.89 -2.07
N ASP A 19 9.48 8.41 -2.78
CA ASP A 19 9.33 7.80 -4.10
C ASP A 19 10.30 6.63 -4.30
N THR A 20 9.97 5.70 -5.19
CA THR A 20 10.83 4.60 -5.62
C THR A 20 10.60 4.28 -7.08
N GLY A 21 11.62 3.77 -7.76
CA GLY A 21 11.49 3.44 -9.17
C GLY A 21 12.83 3.12 -9.84
N LYS A 22 12.84 3.28 -11.15
CA LYS A 22 14.02 3.06 -11.99
C LYS A 22 14.55 4.39 -12.50
N VAL A 23 15.88 4.48 -12.62
CA VAL A 23 16.56 5.60 -13.28
C VAL A 23 17.22 5.11 -14.57
N LYS A 24 17.08 5.89 -15.63
CA LYS A 24 17.83 5.73 -16.87
C LYS A 24 18.71 6.97 -17.06
N TRP A 25 20.00 6.80 -16.99
CA TRP A 25 20.96 7.89 -17.25
C TRP A 25 20.97 8.25 -18.72
N LEU A 26 20.92 9.55 -19.02
CA LEU A 26 21.05 10.10 -20.38
C LEU A 26 22.47 10.58 -20.66
N LEU A 27 23.26 10.82 -19.62
CA LEU A 27 24.69 11.06 -19.64
C LEU A 27 25.36 10.06 -18.71
N ASP A 28 26.62 9.74 -18.95
CA ASP A 28 27.38 8.93 -18.01
C ASP A 28 27.42 9.62 -16.63
N PRO A 29 26.97 8.94 -15.56
CA PRO A 29 26.82 9.59 -14.25
C PRO A 29 28.18 9.98 -13.63
N ASP A 30 29.25 9.24 -13.87
CA ASP A 30 30.57 9.54 -13.31
C ASP A 30 31.17 10.77 -13.99
N GLU A 31 31.11 10.83 -15.33
CA GLU A 31 31.48 12.02 -16.07
C GLU A 31 30.62 13.24 -15.71
N GLY A 32 29.29 13.01 -15.54
CA GLY A 32 28.34 14.04 -15.17
C GLY A 32 28.63 14.61 -13.79
N MET A 33 28.94 13.76 -12.82
CA MET A 33 29.36 14.19 -11.47
C MET A 33 30.64 15.03 -11.51
N ALA A 34 31.60 14.63 -12.32
CA ALA A 34 32.85 15.40 -12.50
C ALA A 34 32.64 16.77 -13.15
N LYS A 35 31.74 16.82 -14.14
CA LYS A 35 31.38 18.06 -14.87
C LYS A 35 30.37 18.95 -14.07
N GLY A 36 29.71 18.41 -13.06
CA GLY A 36 28.67 19.10 -12.29
C GLY A 36 27.32 19.18 -12.99
N GLU A 37 27.01 18.22 -13.87
CA GLU A 37 25.73 18.14 -14.60
C GLU A 37 25.30 16.68 -14.72
N LEU A 38 24.06 16.38 -14.31
CA LEU A 38 23.45 15.07 -14.46
C LEU A 38 22.14 15.16 -15.24
N LYS A 39 21.93 14.25 -16.17
CA LYS A 39 20.67 14.10 -16.92
C LYS A 39 20.18 12.67 -16.84
N PHE A 40 18.91 12.52 -16.46
CA PHE A 40 18.34 11.18 -16.29
C PHE A 40 16.82 11.20 -16.47
N VAL A 41 16.26 10.03 -16.77
CA VAL A 41 14.81 9.79 -16.79
C VAL A 41 14.44 8.96 -15.56
N LEU A 42 13.45 9.42 -14.82
CA LEU A 42 12.85 8.67 -13.73
C LEU A 42 11.60 7.93 -14.23
N ALA A 43 11.45 6.69 -13.80
CA ALA A 43 10.25 5.89 -13.87
C ALA A 43 9.90 5.47 -12.44
N GLY A 44 9.51 6.46 -11.63
CA GLY A 44 9.11 6.32 -10.25
C GLY A 44 7.60 6.12 -10.11
N GLU A 45 7.15 5.84 -8.90
CA GLU A 45 5.72 5.78 -8.58
C GLU A 45 5.07 7.17 -8.60
N ARG A 46 5.85 8.22 -8.35
CA ARG A 46 5.39 9.62 -8.27
C ARG A 46 6.08 10.54 -9.26
N LEU A 47 7.40 10.39 -9.43
CA LEU A 47 8.19 11.20 -10.35
C LEU A 47 8.44 10.42 -11.63
N MET A 48 8.02 11.00 -12.75
CA MET A 48 8.19 10.43 -14.08
C MET A 48 8.81 11.44 -15.03
N GLY A 49 9.53 10.90 -16.03
CA GLY A 49 10.11 11.69 -17.11
C GLY A 49 11.53 12.20 -16.83
N GLU A 50 11.97 13.18 -17.63
CA GLU A 50 13.32 13.67 -17.63
C GLU A 50 13.59 14.73 -16.57
N PHE A 51 14.73 14.59 -15.91
CA PHE A 51 15.23 15.50 -14.88
C PHE A 51 16.69 15.87 -15.16
N HIS A 52 17.04 17.06 -14.69
CA HIS A 52 18.36 17.66 -14.77
C HIS A 52 18.84 18.05 -13.39
N MET A 53 20.07 17.74 -13.06
CA MET A 53 20.75 18.29 -11.89
C MET A 53 21.98 19.08 -12.33
N VAL A 54 22.16 20.24 -11.75
CA VAL A 54 23.37 21.07 -11.95
C VAL A 54 23.96 21.47 -10.63
N LYS A 55 25.27 21.36 -10.53
CA LYS A 55 26.04 21.84 -9.39
C LYS A 55 26.10 23.35 -9.42
N ILE A 56 25.78 23.99 -8.31
CA ILE A 56 25.86 25.45 -8.19
C ILE A 56 26.95 25.85 -7.21
N LYS A 57 27.40 27.09 -7.30
CA LYS A 57 28.30 27.65 -6.30
C LYS A 57 27.57 27.82 -4.97
N PRO A 58 28.16 27.38 -3.83
CA PRO A 58 27.57 27.64 -2.53
C PRO A 58 27.46 29.16 -2.29
N ARG A 59 26.42 29.56 -1.58
CA ARG A 59 26.26 30.94 -1.13
C ARG A 59 27.26 31.23 -0.01
N GLU A 60 27.51 32.51 0.23
CA GLU A 60 28.40 32.96 1.31
C GLU A 60 27.89 32.39 2.66
N GLY A 61 28.76 31.65 3.37
CA GLY A 61 28.41 30.93 4.61
C GLY A 61 27.81 29.52 4.46
N GLU A 62 27.45 29.08 3.25
CA GLU A 62 27.00 27.71 2.99
C GLU A 62 28.19 26.73 2.92
N ARG A 63 28.10 25.61 3.63
CA ARG A 63 29.07 24.51 3.55
C ARG A 63 28.54 23.43 2.61
N GLY A 64 29.37 22.92 1.70
CA GLY A 64 29.04 21.78 0.83
C GLY A 64 29.03 22.12 -0.65
N ASN A 65 28.50 21.21 -1.45
CA ASN A 65 28.35 21.31 -2.88
C ASN A 65 26.86 21.24 -3.23
N PRO A 66 26.15 22.36 -3.25
CA PRO A 66 24.71 22.35 -3.55
C PRO A 66 24.44 22.02 -5.03
N TRP A 67 23.35 21.30 -5.26
CA TRP A 67 22.85 20.94 -6.57
C TRP A 67 21.42 21.43 -6.72
N LEU A 68 21.05 21.91 -7.88
CA LEU A 68 19.68 22.21 -8.26
C LEU A 68 19.12 21.08 -9.10
N LEU A 69 17.91 20.64 -8.77
CA LEU A 69 17.14 19.65 -9.53
C LEU A 69 16.06 20.37 -10.34
N PHE A 70 16.01 20.10 -11.64
CA PHE A 70 15.00 20.66 -12.55
C PHE A 70 14.20 19.52 -13.21
N LYS A 71 12.90 19.74 -13.35
CA LYS A 71 12.07 18.94 -14.23
C LYS A 71 12.18 19.49 -15.66
N SER A 72 12.56 18.65 -16.61
CA SER A 72 12.53 19.00 -18.03
C SER A 72 11.10 19.12 -18.55
N LYS A 73 10.90 19.95 -19.60
CA LYS A 73 9.60 20.10 -20.26
C LYS A 73 9.31 18.87 -21.12
N ASP A 74 8.58 17.92 -20.57
CA ASP A 74 8.12 16.71 -21.25
C ASP A 74 6.64 16.45 -20.95
N ALA A 75 6.11 15.30 -21.38
CA ALA A 75 4.71 14.91 -21.17
C ALA A 75 4.31 14.77 -19.69
N PHE A 76 5.29 14.67 -18.79
CA PHE A 76 5.08 14.54 -17.34
C PHE A 76 5.34 15.86 -16.58
N ALA A 77 5.66 16.93 -17.27
CA ALA A 77 5.86 18.24 -16.65
C ALA A 77 4.51 18.85 -16.25
N GLY A 78 4.40 19.30 -15.01
CA GLY A 78 3.21 19.94 -14.46
C GLY A 78 3.57 21.20 -13.64
N ARG A 79 2.56 21.99 -13.29
CA ARG A 79 2.71 23.18 -12.43
C ARG A 79 2.45 22.88 -10.95
N GLU A 80 1.85 21.73 -10.67
CA GLU A 80 1.48 21.35 -9.31
C GLU A 80 2.69 20.79 -8.57
N ASP A 81 2.82 21.17 -7.30
CA ASP A 81 3.84 20.61 -6.42
C ASP A 81 3.56 19.11 -6.16
N PRO A 82 4.42 18.20 -6.62
CA PRO A 82 4.23 16.77 -6.41
C PRO A 82 4.27 16.38 -4.92
N VAL A 83 4.95 17.15 -4.07
CA VAL A 83 5.00 16.91 -2.62
C VAL A 83 3.66 17.21 -1.98
N ALA A 84 2.99 18.29 -2.40
CA ALA A 84 1.67 18.65 -1.88
C ALA A 84 0.60 17.59 -2.17
N ARG A 85 0.77 16.80 -3.26
CA ARG A 85 -0.16 15.73 -3.64
C ARG A 85 -0.02 14.49 -2.78
N SER A 86 1.12 14.26 -2.16
CA SER A 86 1.34 13.04 -1.37
C SER A 86 2.40 13.26 -0.30
N LEU A 87 1.98 13.18 0.95
CA LEU A 87 2.82 13.37 2.12
C LEU A 87 3.26 12.05 2.77
N THR A 88 3.03 10.92 2.10
CA THR A 88 3.26 9.58 2.67
C THR A 88 4.44 8.87 2.01
N SER A 89 5.00 7.89 2.72
CA SER A 89 5.96 6.94 2.15
C SER A 89 5.29 6.04 1.10
N VAL A 90 5.96 5.76 -0.01
CA VAL A 90 5.51 4.77 -1.01
C VAL A 90 5.71 3.34 -0.52
N ILE A 91 6.51 3.12 0.52
CA ILE A 91 6.79 1.79 1.06
C ILE A 91 5.84 1.44 2.20
N SER A 92 5.65 2.37 3.17
CA SER A 92 4.88 2.11 4.38
C SER A 92 3.54 2.84 4.43
N GLY A 93 3.30 3.80 3.54
CA GLY A 93 2.14 4.70 3.58
C GLY A 93 2.15 5.71 4.73
N ARG A 94 3.19 5.70 5.59
CA ARG A 94 3.31 6.57 6.76
C ARG A 94 3.68 7.98 6.35
N THR A 95 3.14 8.96 7.07
CA THR A 95 3.59 10.35 6.98
C THR A 95 4.88 10.56 7.80
N ILE A 96 5.54 11.69 7.63
CA ILE A 96 6.67 12.12 8.48
C ILE A 96 6.25 12.15 9.96
N GLU A 97 5.01 12.57 10.23
CA GLU A 97 4.48 12.67 11.59
C GLU A 97 4.24 11.29 12.21
N ASP A 98 3.74 10.32 11.42
CA ASP A 98 3.58 8.93 11.87
C ASP A 98 4.93 8.28 12.18
N VAL A 99 5.96 8.60 11.39
CA VAL A 99 7.34 8.14 11.64
C VAL A 99 7.88 8.75 12.92
N ARG A 100 7.57 10.02 13.20
CA ARG A 100 8.01 10.73 14.40
C ARG A 100 7.37 10.18 15.69
N SER A 101 6.06 9.91 15.65
CA SER A 101 5.24 9.58 16.83
C SER A 101 5.14 8.09 17.14
N GLY A 102 5.42 7.20 16.19
CA GLY A 102 5.00 5.80 16.26
C GLY A 102 6.11 4.76 16.16
N GLY A 103 7.04 4.62 17.14
CA GLY A 103 7.93 3.43 17.23
C GLY A 103 8.80 3.17 15.99
N ALA A 104 9.17 4.23 15.27
CA ALA A 104 9.94 4.14 14.05
C ALA A 104 11.37 3.67 14.36
N ARG A 105 11.99 2.98 13.41
CA ARG A 105 13.39 2.58 13.48
C ARG A 105 14.27 3.79 13.72
N VAL A 106 15.24 3.61 14.63
CA VAL A 106 16.26 4.62 14.88
C VAL A 106 17.52 4.22 14.10
N TRP A 107 18.03 5.14 13.29
CA TRP A 107 19.27 4.92 12.55
C TRP A 107 20.45 4.83 13.52
N SER A 108 21.40 3.89 13.26
CA SER A 108 22.64 3.76 14.02
C SER A 108 23.84 3.66 13.10
N LYS A 109 24.99 4.17 13.54
CA LYS A 109 26.28 4.18 12.78
C LYS A 109 26.79 2.79 12.36
N GLY A 110 26.29 1.72 12.96
CA GLY A 110 26.62 0.35 12.62
C GLY A 110 25.93 -0.17 11.37
N GLY A 111 25.11 0.66 10.74
CA GLY A 111 24.37 0.29 9.54
C GLY A 111 23.60 -0.99 9.76
N GLU A 112 22.50 -0.95 10.52
CA GLU A 112 21.51 -1.98 10.27
C GLU A 112 21.20 -1.91 8.79
N ARG A 113 21.58 -2.96 8.08
CA ARG A 113 21.08 -3.19 6.72
C ARG A 113 19.62 -2.82 6.76
N ALA A 114 19.21 -1.90 5.85
CA ALA A 114 17.79 -1.69 5.59
C ALA A 114 17.17 -3.08 5.63
N PRO A 115 16.11 -3.32 6.40
CA PRO A 115 15.51 -4.63 6.41
C PRO A 115 15.36 -4.96 4.94
N LYS A 116 15.90 -6.11 4.58
CA LYS A 116 15.81 -6.64 3.22
C LYS A 116 14.37 -6.42 2.82
N ALA A 117 14.11 -5.57 1.84
CA ALA A 117 12.75 -5.19 1.45
C ALA A 117 11.96 -6.48 1.45
N ALA A 118 10.93 -6.57 2.29
CA ALA A 118 10.22 -7.82 2.46
C ALA A 118 9.88 -8.28 1.05
N LYS A 119 10.26 -9.51 0.69
CA LYS A 119 9.97 -10.02 -0.67
C LYS A 119 8.49 -9.72 -0.90
N PRO A 120 8.12 -9.13 -2.05
CA PRO A 120 6.72 -8.88 -2.33
C PRO A 120 5.95 -10.19 -2.13
N PRO A 121 4.70 -10.14 -1.70
CA PRO A 121 3.88 -11.35 -1.58
C PRO A 121 3.95 -12.13 -2.89
N LYS A 122 3.93 -13.46 -2.81
CA LYS A 122 3.99 -14.35 -3.97
C LYS A 122 2.86 -14.07 -4.97
N TRP A 123 1.68 -13.77 -4.44
CA TRP A 123 0.50 -13.47 -5.22
C TRP A 123 0.41 -11.97 -5.52
N ALA A 124 0.13 -11.64 -6.76
CA ALA A 124 -0.16 -10.30 -7.22
C ALA A 124 -1.68 -10.12 -7.39
N PHE A 125 -2.08 -8.88 -7.70
CA PHE A 125 -3.45 -8.57 -8.08
C PHE A 125 -3.93 -9.47 -9.23
N VAL A 126 -5.19 -9.89 -9.13
CA VAL A 126 -5.93 -10.58 -10.20
C VAL A 126 -7.25 -9.84 -10.45
N GLU A 127 -7.73 -9.84 -11.68
CA GLU A 127 -9.04 -9.26 -11.97
C GLU A 127 -10.13 -9.92 -11.12
N PRO A 128 -10.91 -9.14 -10.34
CA PRO A 128 -11.96 -9.69 -9.50
C PRO A 128 -13.14 -10.17 -10.35
N ALA A 129 -13.74 -11.30 -9.95
CA ALA A 129 -15.01 -11.71 -10.50
C ALA A 129 -16.08 -10.64 -10.25
N LEU A 130 -16.89 -10.35 -11.27
CA LEU A 130 -17.98 -9.40 -11.18
C LEU A 130 -19.31 -10.16 -11.09
N ALA A 131 -20.15 -9.74 -10.14
CA ALA A 131 -21.48 -10.30 -10.00
C ALA A 131 -22.42 -9.83 -11.14
N THR A 132 -23.27 -10.72 -11.62
CA THR A 132 -24.39 -10.37 -12.48
C THR A 132 -25.58 -9.96 -11.61
N ARG A 133 -26.16 -8.79 -11.91
CA ARG A 133 -27.35 -8.32 -11.18
C ARG A 133 -28.55 -9.20 -11.53
N VAL A 134 -29.26 -9.64 -10.50
CA VAL A 134 -30.55 -10.34 -10.61
C VAL A 134 -31.63 -9.56 -9.84
N GLU A 135 -32.90 -9.71 -10.23
CA GLU A 135 -34.01 -9.01 -9.59
C GLU A 135 -34.40 -9.63 -8.24
N LYS A 136 -34.26 -10.96 -8.12
CA LYS A 136 -34.55 -11.71 -6.89
C LYS A 136 -33.39 -12.61 -6.56
N ALA A 137 -33.10 -12.75 -5.27
CA ALA A 137 -32.17 -13.75 -4.79
C ALA A 137 -32.72 -15.16 -5.07
N PRO A 138 -31.89 -16.11 -5.55
CA PRO A 138 -32.32 -17.48 -5.75
C PRO A 138 -32.72 -18.14 -4.43
N GLU A 139 -33.85 -18.84 -4.43
CA GLU A 139 -34.43 -19.51 -3.26
C GLU A 139 -34.11 -21.00 -3.30
N SER A 140 -32.85 -21.42 -3.09
CA SER A 140 -32.53 -22.84 -2.96
C SER A 140 -31.26 -23.05 -2.14
N ASP A 141 -31.10 -24.22 -1.56
CA ASP A 141 -29.94 -24.62 -0.75
C ASP A 141 -28.63 -24.72 -1.58
N ALA A 142 -28.72 -24.61 -2.91
CA ALA A 142 -27.57 -24.55 -3.80
C ALA A 142 -26.85 -23.17 -3.77
N TRP A 143 -27.42 -22.17 -3.10
CA TRP A 143 -26.90 -20.83 -3.05
C TRP A 143 -26.41 -20.45 -1.66
N ILE A 144 -25.33 -19.68 -1.62
CA ILE A 144 -24.80 -19.04 -0.43
C ILE A 144 -25.17 -17.56 -0.53
N HIS A 145 -25.75 -17.00 0.53
CA HIS A 145 -26.08 -15.59 0.62
C HIS A 145 -25.02 -14.85 1.44
N GLU A 146 -24.56 -13.73 0.93
CA GLU A 146 -23.55 -12.88 1.56
C GLU A 146 -24.10 -11.48 1.81
N ILE A 147 -23.57 -10.82 2.83
CA ILE A 147 -23.92 -9.41 3.08
C ILE A 147 -23.22 -8.56 2.00
N LYS A 148 -24.00 -7.67 1.37
CA LYS A 148 -23.41 -6.64 0.51
C LYS A 148 -22.91 -5.50 1.37
N TYR A 149 -21.61 -5.47 1.56
CA TYR A 149 -20.95 -4.33 2.19
C TYR A 149 -20.89 -3.14 1.23
N ASP A 150 -20.88 -1.92 1.78
CA ASP A 150 -20.76 -0.69 1.01
C ASP A 150 -19.42 -0.04 1.37
N GLY A 151 -18.42 -0.20 0.51
CA GLY A 151 -17.05 0.21 0.75
C GLY A 151 -16.18 0.20 -0.50
N TYR A 152 -14.90 -0.03 -0.33
CA TYR A 152 -13.95 -0.28 -1.42
C TYR A 152 -13.55 -1.74 -1.46
N ARG A 153 -13.78 -2.40 -2.60
CA ARG A 153 -13.30 -3.75 -2.83
C ARG A 153 -11.78 -3.77 -2.86
N ILE A 154 -11.21 -4.59 -2.00
CA ILE A 154 -9.77 -4.70 -1.79
C ILE A 154 -9.37 -6.17 -1.87
N GLN A 155 -8.38 -6.47 -2.71
CA GLN A 155 -7.64 -7.72 -2.65
C GLN A 155 -6.40 -7.53 -1.78
N ALA A 156 -6.19 -8.45 -0.84
CA ALA A 156 -5.03 -8.44 0.03
C ALA A 156 -4.10 -9.61 -0.29
N ALA A 157 -2.91 -9.31 -0.80
CA ALA A 157 -1.84 -10.28 -0.93
C ALA A 157 -0.97 -10.21 0.33
N ALA A 158 -0.77 -11.34 1.02
CA ALA A 158 0.01 -11.37 2.25
C ALA A 158 0.99 -12.57 2.29
N SER A 159 2.20 -12.32 2.78
CA SER A 159 3.24 -13.33 3.02
C SER A 159 4.13 -12.89 4.19
N GLY A 160 3.88 -13.41 5.39
CA GLY A 160 4.50 -12.93 6.63
C GLY A 160 4.21 -11.45 6.84
N ASP A 161 5.26 -10.67 7.05
CA ASP A 161 5.16 -9.21 7.26
C ASP A 161 4.89 -8.43 5.97
N SER A 162 4.98 -9.07 4.81
CA SER A 162 4.74 -8.42 3.52
C SER A 162 3.27 -8.46 3.16
N VAL A 163 2.61 -7.31 3.11
CA VAL A 163 1.21 -7.16 2.73
C VAL A 163 1.09 -6.12 1.63
N ARG A 164 0.23 -6.39 0.64
CA ARG A 164 -0.20 -5.43 -0.38
C ARG A 164 -1.71 -5.46 -0.49
N LEU A 165 -2.31 -4.26 -0.56
CA LEU A 165 -3.75 -4.07 -0.67
C LEU A 165 -4.06 -3.41 -2.02
N TYR A 166 -4.74 -4.15 -2.88
CA TYR A 166 -5.06 -3.69 -4.22
C TYR A 166 -6.53 -3.32 -4.36
N THR A 167 -6.82 -2.18 -4.96
CA THR A 167 -8.19 -1.81 -5.32
C THR A 167 -8.73 -2.74 -6.40
N ARG A 168 -10.03 -2.61 -6.70
CA ARG A 168 -10.70 -3.33 -7.81
C ARG A 168 -9.98 -3.18 -9.17
N THR A 169 -9.24 -2.09 -9.38
CA THR A 169 -8.51 -1.79 -10.61
C THR A 169 -7.01 -2.06 -10.51
N GLY A 170 -6.55 -2.68 -9.41
CA GLY A 170 -5.16 -3.07 -9.22
C GLY A 170 -4.24 -1.96 -8.69
N LEU A 171 -4.78 -0.81 -8.26
CA LEU A 171 -3.98 0.23 -7.62
C LEU A 171 -3.56 -0.20 -6.22
N ASP A 172 -2.30 -0.03 -5.86
CA ASP A 172 -1.80 -0.29 -4.51
C ASP A 172 -2.28 0.81 -3.55
N TRP A 173 -3.18 0.42 -2.64
CA TRP A 173 -3.70 1.26 -1.56
C TRP A 173 -3.27 0.79 -0.18
N THR A 174 -2.18 0.07 -0.07
CA THR A 174 -1.64 -0.43 1.21
C THR A 174 -1.51 0.70 2.23
N GLY A 175 -0.91 1.82 1.83
CA GLY A 175 -0.74 2.97 2.73
C GLY A 175 -2.06 3.65 3.13
N LYS A 176 -3.10 3.61 2.28
CA LYS A 176 -4.41 4.17 2.62
C LYS A 176 -5.16 3.37 3.67
N PHE A 177 -4.92 2.07 3.73
CA PHE A 177 -5.54 1.14 4.68
C PHE A 177 -4.49 0.48 5.58
N GLN A 178 -3.55 1.27 6.09
CA GLN A 178 -2.41 0.79 6.87
C GLN A 178 -2.83 -0.10 8.05
N SER A 179 -3.88 0.26 8.78
CA SER A 179 -4.38 -0.54 9.91
C SER A 179 -4.83 -1.95 9.50
N VAL A 180 -5.33 -2.11 8.26
CA VAL A 180 -5.68 -3.42 7.69
C VAL A 180 -4.42 -4.19 7.32
N ALA A 181 -3.45 -3.52 6.70
CA ALA A 181 -2.18 -4.14 6.33
C ALA A 181 -1.41 -4.63 7.57
N ASP A 182 -1.32 -3.82 8.62
CA ASP A 182 -0.66 -4.18 9.88
C ASP A 182 -1.35 -5.38 10.56
N ALA A 183 -2.68 -5.40 10.56
CA ALA A 183 -3.44 -6.49 11.14
C ALA A 183 -3.29 -7.80 10.36
N LEU A 184 -3.18 -7.74 9.03
CA LEU A 184 -2.90 -8.91 8.20
C LEU A 184 -1.47 -9.42 8.40
N ALA A 185 -0.48 -8.52 8.50
CA ALA A 185 0.90 -8.87 8.81
C ALA A 185 1.02 -9.58 10.17
N ALA A 186 0.28 -9.10 11.19
CA ALA A 186 0.25 -9.71 12.53
C ALA A 186 -0.31 -11.14 12.53
N LEU A 187 -1.11 -11.52 11.53
CA LEU A 187 -1.58 -12.91 11.36
C LEU A 187 -0.51 -13.85 10.81
N ASN A 188 0.62 -13.31 10.32
CA ASN A 188 1.74 -14.07 9.76
C ASN A 188 1.30 -15.12 8.72
N LEU A 189 0.41 -14.73 7.81
CA LEU A 189 -0.12 -15.59 6.75
C LEU A 189 0.98 -15.95 5.73
N LYS A 190 0.89 -17.13 5.12
CA LYS A 190 1.90 -17.59 4.16
C LYS A 190 1.31 -17.63 2.75
N ASP A 191 1.77 -16.68 1.92
CA ASP A 191 1.45 -16.63 0.48
C ASP A 191 -0.05 -16.74 0.18
N VAL A 192 -0.86 -15.83 0.69
CA VAL A 192 -2.31 -15.82 0.47
C VAL A 192 -2.75 -14.65 -0.40
N LEU A 193 -3.84 -14.85 -1.12
CA LEU A 193 -4.58 -13.78 -1.80
C LEU A 193 -6.03 -13.82 -1.33
N LEU A 194 -6.42 -12.80 -0.59
CA LEU A 194 -7.76 -12.61 -0.05
C LEU A 194 -8.54 -11.62 -0.90
N ASP A 195 -9.86 -11.76 -0.95
CA ASP A 195 -10.76 -10.78 -1.56
C ASP A 195 -11.80 -10.33 -0.52
N GLY A 196 -12.10 -9.06 -0.49
CA GLY A 196 -12.96 -8.50 0.54
C GLY A 196 -13.36 -7.06 0.26
N GLU A 197 -14.04 -6.46 1.22
CA GLU A 197 -14.50 -5.07 1.18
C GLU A 197 -13.96 -4.32 2.40
N VAL A 198 -13.30 -3.18 2.19
CA VAL A 198 -12.95 -2.27 3.29
C VAL A 198 -14.07 -1.26 3.44
N ALA A 199 -14.65 -1.20 4.63
CA ALA A 199 -15.75 -0.31 4.94
C ALA A 199 -15.67 0.24 6.37
N VAL A 200 -16.37 1.34 6.63
CA VAL A 200 -16.64 1.83 7.99
C VAL A 200 -17.94 1.19 8.47
N ALA A 201 -17.87 0.41 9.56
CA ALA A 201 -19.02 -0.21 10.16
C ALA A 201 -19.61 0.70 11.25
N GLN A 202 -20.92 0.96 11.19
CA GLN A 202 -21.68 1.62 12.25
C GLN A 202 -22.00 0.63 13.38
N ALA A 203 -22.41 1.15 14.54
CA ALA A 203 -22.83 0.33 15.67
C ALA A 203 -24.01 -0.61 15.33
N SER A 204 -24.82 -0.25 14.36
CA SER A 204 -25.94 -1.07 13.83
C SER A 204 -25.47 -2.25 12.96
N GLY A 205 -24.18 -2.35 12.64
CA GLY A 205 -23.62 -3.32 11.68
C GLY A 205 -23.74 -2.92 10.21
N LYS A 206 -24.46 -1.84 9.89
CA LYS A 206 -24.48 -1.30 8.52
C LYS A 206 -23.15 -0.64 8.18
N THR A 207 -22.78 -0.68 6.90
CA THR A 207 -21.60 0.02 6.39
C THR A 207 -21.97 1.38 5.80
N ASP A 208 -21.04 2.34 5.90
CA ASP A 208 -21.26 3.73 5.49
C ASP A 208 -20.11 4.16 4.55
N PHE A 209 -20.42 4.25 3.27
CA PHE A 209 -19.46 4.65 2.26
C PHE A 209 -19.03 6.12 2.36
N SER A 210 -19.95 7.00 2.75
CA SER A 210 -19.64 8.42 2.92
C SER A 210 -18.66 8.63 4.09
N ALA A 211 -18.86 7.90 5.20
CA ALA A 211 -17.92 7.91 6.31
C ALA A 211 -16.54 7.38 5.91
N LEU A 212 -16.48 6.35 5.04
CA LEU A 212 -15.23 5.83 4.50
C LEU A 212 -14.53 6.86 3.62
N GLN A 213 -15.23 7.51 2.70
CA GLN A 213 -14.66 8.56 1.86
C GLN A 213 -14.09 9.70 2.71
N LYS A 214 -14.85 10.18 3.69
CA LYS A 214 -14.41 11.22 4.62
C LYS A 214 -13.17 10.81 5.41
N SER A 215 -13.08 9.54 5.83
CA SER A 215 -11.90 9.04 6.55
C SER A 215 -10.63 9.05 5.69
N LEU A 216 -10.77 8.97 4.37
CA LEU A 216 -9.66 8.98 3.40
C LEU A 216 -9.20 10.39 3.01
N GLU A 217 -9.94 11.44 3.32
CA GLU A 217 -9.58 12.85 3.01
C GLU A 217 -8.21 13.23 3.57
N ASN A 218 -7.82 12.64 4.71
CA ASN A 218 -6.52 12.84 5.34
C ASN A 218 -5.45 11.82 4.88
N GLY A 219 -5.67 11.10 3.78
CA GLY A 219 -4.73 10.16 3.17
C GLY A 219 -4.73 8.74 3.75
N VAL A 220 -4.99 8.56 5.05
CA VAL A 220 -5.03 7.25 5.72
C VAL A 220 -6.37 7.06 6.42
N ALA A 221 -7.09 6.02 6.04
CA ALA A 221 -8.40 5.73 6.62
C ALA A 221 -8.30 5.23 8.07
N LYS A 222 -9.15 5.76 8.94
CA LYS A 222 -9.28 5.35 10.35
C LYS A 222 -10.64 4.72 10.61
N GLY A 223 -10.71 3.79 11.58
CA GLY A 223 -11.98 3.18 11.98
C GLY A 223 -12.57 2.24 10.92
N VAL A 224 -11.77 1.76 9.98
CA VAL A 224 -12.19 0.84 8.93
C VAL A 224 -12.17 -0.61 9.41
N SER A 225 -12.98 -1.45 8.78
CA SER A 225 -12.94 -2.91 8.88
C SER A 225 -12.78 -3.52 7.49
N TYR A 226 -12.02 -4.60 7.40
CA TYR A 226 -11.87 -5.39 6.19
C TYR A 226 -12.71 -6.65 6.29
N PHE A 227 -13.82 -6.69 5.57
CA PHE A 227 -14.73 -7.82 5.48
C PHE A 227 -14.24 -8.76 4.39
N VAL A 228 -13.64 -9.87 4.80
CA VAL A 228 -13.02 -10.84 3.88
C VAL A 228 -14.05 -11.90 3.53
N PHE A 229 -14.39 -12.02 2.25
CA PHE A 229 -15.40 -12.92 1.77
C PHE A 229 -14.87 -14.02 0.84
N ASP A 230 -13.65 -13.95 0.33
CA ASP A 230 -13.10 -15.01 -0.53
C ASP A 230 -11.60 -15.22 -0.30
N LEU A 231 -11.14 -16.44 -0.60
CA LEU A 231 -9.74 -16.86 -0.60
C LEU A 231 -9.38 -17.34 -2.00
N LEU A 232 -8.64 -16.52 -2.72
CA LEU A 232 -8.28 -16.77 -4.13
C LEU A 232 -7.03 -17.62 -4.28
N ALA A 233 -6.13 -17.59 -3.27
CA ALA A 233 -4.93 -18.40 -3.24
C ALA A 233 -4.49 -18.70 -1.79
N ASP A 234 -3.90 -19.89 -1.57
CA ASP A 234 -3.41 -20.38 -0.29
C ASP A 234 -2.08 -21.14 -0.48
N GLY A 235 -0.98 -20.57 0.00
CA GLY A 235 0.36 -21.07 -0.22
C GLY A 235 0.73 -21.13 -1.70
N ALA A 236 0.94 -22.33 -2.22
CA ALA A 236 1.23 -22.55 -3.64
C ALA A 236 -0.01 -22.77 -4.51
N LYS A 237 -1.19 -22.89 -3.90
CA LYS A 237 -2.42 -23.29 -4.59
C LYS A 237 -3.21 -22.07 -5.06
N ASP A 238 -3.50 -22.02 -6.34
CA ASP A 238 -4.52 -21.13 -6.92
C ASP A 238 -5.89 -21.77 -6.70
N LEU A 239 -6.76 -21.10 -5.93
CA LEU A 239 -8.08 -21.60 -5.55
C LEU A 239 -9.21 -21.05 -6.43
N ARG A 240 -8.92 -20.18 -7.39
CA ARG A 240 -9.94 -19.52 -8.21
C ARG A 240 -10.86 -20.49 -8.98
N LYS A 241 -10.36 -21.67 -9.29
CA LYS A 241 -11.13 -22.76 -9.93
C LYS A 241 -11.78 -23.74 -8.94
N ALA A 242 -11.49 -23.63 -7.65
CA ALA A 242 -12.09 -24.46 -6.62
C ALA A 242 -13.54 -24.02 -6.33
N PRO A 243 -14.41 -24.92 -5.87
CA PRO A 243 -15.77 -24.57 -5.44
C PRO A 243 -15.75 -23.47 -4.36
N LEU A 244 -16.73 -22.56 -4.41
CA LEU A 244 -16.84 -21.46 -3.43
C LEU A 244 -16.91 -21.99 -1.99
N SER A 245 -17.65 -23.07 -1.77
CA SER A 245 -17.77 -23.72 -0.45
C SER A 245 -16.42 -24.15 0.13
N GLU A 246 -15.54 -24.72 -0.72
CA GLU A 246 -14.18 -25.10 -0.30
C GLU A 246 -13.35 -23.86 0.06
N ARG A 247 -13.42 -22.80 -0.76
CA ARG A 247 -12.68 -21.56 -0.50
C ARG A 247 -13.14 -20.90 0.81
N LYS A 248 -14.44 -20.89 1.08
CA LYS A 248 -15.04 -20.37 2.32
C LYS A 248 -14.58 -21.17 3.54
N GLU A 249 -14.61 -22.50 3.48
CA GLU A 249 -14.16 -23.35 4.58
C GLU A 249 -12.67 -23.11 4.91
N ARG A 250 -11.84 -22.96 3.88
CA ARG A 250 -10.42 -22.64 4.07
C ARG A 250 -10.23 -21.25 4.65
N LEU A 251 -10.99 -20.27 4.17
CA LEU A 251 -10.97 -18.89 4.66
C LEU A 251 -11.31 -18.83 6.16
N ASP A 252 -12.37 -19.52 6.58
CA ASP A 252 -12.79 -19.58 7.98
C ASP A 252 -11.69 -20.15 8.89
N LYS A 253 -11.02 -21.23 8.44
CA LYS A 253 -9.88 -21.81 9.16
C LYS A 253 -8.69 -20.86 9.23
N LEU A 254 -8.37 -20.21 8.10
CA LEU A 254 -7.25 -19.29 7.98
C LEU A 254 -7.41 -18.07 8.88
N LEU A 255 -8.60 -17.52 8.93
CA LEU A 255 -8.92 -16.30 9.70
C LEU A 255 -9.56 -16.55 11.06
N ALA A 256 -9.55 -17.78 11.57
CA ALA A 256 -10.17 -18.16 12.84
C ALA A 256 -9.66 -17.34 14.05
N LYS A 257 -8.39 -16.86 13.99
CA LYS A 257 -7.76 -16.04 15.01
C LYS A 257 -7.73 -14.55 14.69
N ALA A 258 -8.33 -14.16 13.56
CA ALA A 258 -8.36 -12.76 13.15
C ALA A 258 -9.18 -11.93 14.13
N LYS A 259 -8.68 -10.70 14.40
CA LYS A 259 -9.33 -9.70 15.24
C LYS A 259 -9.55 -8.43 14.41
N ALA A 260 -10.37 -7.51 14.91
CA ALA A 260 -10.53 -6.22 14.29
C ALA A 260 -9.15 -5.59 13.95
N PRO A 261 -9.02 -4.97 12.79
CA PRO A 261 -10.04 -4.65 11.79
C PRO A 261 -10.40 -5.79 10.82
N ILE A 262 -9.77 -6.96 10.89
CA ILE A 262 -10.05 -8.09 9.98
C ILE A 262 -11.32 -8.81 10.44
N ARG A 263 -12.29 -8.94 9.54
CA ARG A 263 -13.59 -9.58 9.81
C ARG A 263 -13.90 -10.59 8.70
N PRO A 264 -13.80 -11.91 8.98
CA PRO A 264 -14.31 -12.90 8.04
C PRO A 264 -15.81 -12.69 7.82
N ASP A 265 -16.26 -12.69 6.55
CA ASP A 265 -17.67 -12.64 6.23
C ASP A 265 -18.34 -13.98 6.55
N ARG A 266 -19.35 -13.94 7.38
CA ARG A 266 -20.13 -15.14 7.73
C ARG A 266 -21.30 -15.27 6.78
N CYS A 267 -21.24 -16.28 5.91
CA CYS A 267 -22.35 -16.62 5.03
C CYS A 267 -23.63 -16.86 5.82
N LEU A 268 -24.71 -16.24 5.39
CA LEU A 268 -26.04 -16.58 5.85
C LEU A 268 -26.46 -17.87 5.15
N ARG A 269 -26.46 -18.99 5.86
CA ARG A 269 -27.15 -20.19 5.37
C ARG A 269 -28.64 -19.96 5.58
N SER A 270 -29.45 -20.16 4.56
CA SER A 270 -30.90 -20.24 4.72
C SER A 270 -31.16 -21.32 5.78
N ARG A 271 -31.77 -20.92 6.91
CA ARG A 271 -32.37 -21.91 7.81
C ARG A 271 -33.62 -22.38 7.08
N GLY A 272 -33.60 -23.64 6.60
CA GLY A 272 -34.79 -24.31 6.12
C GLY A 272 -35.89 -24.33 7.20
#